data_c0e06f21f5568b8a534507559a9a37f7
#
_entry.id   c0e06f21f5568b8a534507559a9a37f7
#
_cell.length_a   1.000
_cell.length_b   1.000
_cell.length_c   1.000
_cell.angle_alpha   90.00
_cell.angle_beta   90.00
_cell.angle_gamma   90.00
#
_symmetry.space_group_name_H-M   'P 1'
#
loop_
_entity.id
_entity.type
_entity.pdbx_description
1 polymer ?
#
loop_
_entity_poly.entity_id
_entity_poly.type
_entity_poly.pdbx_seq_one_letter_code
_entity_poly.pdbx_strand_id
1 'polypeptide(L)'
;MKWVIFLIFALLVGFEYAKAEYREESIDRDYQSEIEALAGEKKFLVLFFNQAGCPYCDKMRARVHATPKVMKYYTKHFIMMESDIKGNLQVVMPDGTIGTERDFAKELRIRATPVFIFYDKDGNTALRTTGFLDSHKFYLAGKYVVEGVHNTNKSFFKYLQDQN
;
A
#
# COMPACT_ATOMS: atom_id res chain seq x y z
N MET A 1 5.29 -36.67 -36.22
CA MET A 1 6.05 -35.40 -35.98
C MET A 1 5.20 -34.12 -35.79
N LYS A 2 3.88 -34.17 -35.90
CA LYS A 2 2.99 -32.98 -35.70
C LYS A 2 2.46 -32.80 -34.26
N TRP A 3 2.57 -33.79 -33.41
CA TRP A 3 2.03 -33.75 -32.02
C TRP A 3 3.02 -33.16 -30.98
N VAL A 4 4.32 -33.18 -31.27
CA VAL A 4 5.36 -32.66 -30.36
C VAL A 4 5.38 -31.13 -30.34
N ILE A 5 4.98 -30.47 -31.44
CA ILE A 5 4.97 -29.00 -31.56
C ILE A 5 3.84 -28.39 -30.73
N PHE A 6 2.71 -29.09 -30.51
CA PHE A 6 1.58 -28.58 -29.71
C PHE A 6 1.86 -28.56 -28.19
N LEU A 7 2.72 -29.46 -27.72
CA LEU A 7 3.07 -29.52 -26.28
C LEU A 7 4.09 -28.43 -25.85
N ILE A 8 4.89 -27.97 -26.78
CA ILE A 8 5.88 -26.89 -26.48
C ILE A 8 5.21 -25.52 -26.44
N PHE A 9 4.12 -25.31 -27.18
CA PHE A 9 3.39 -24.04 -27.16
C PHE A 9 2.54 -23.83 -25.88
N ALA A 10 2.16 -24.91 -25.21
CA ALA A 10 1.40 -24.85 -23.95
C ALA A 10 2.25 -24.50 -22.72
N LEU A 11 3.59 -24.55 -22.82
CA LEU A 11 4.52 -24.26 -21.72
C LEU A 11 5.01 -22.80 -21.68
N LEU A 12 4.63 -21.98 -22.67
CA LEU A 12 5.02 -20.56 -22.73
C LEU A 12 3.92 -19.59 -22.26
N VAL A 13 2.77 -20.10 -21.82
CA VAL A 13 1.68 -19.27 -21.31
C VAL A 13 1.68 -19.39 -19.78
N GLY A 14 2.22 -18.40 -19.09
CA GLY A 14 1.88 -18.21 -17.68
C GLY A 14 3.00 -18.00 -16.69
N PHE A 15 3.98 -17.16 -16.97
CA PHE A 15 4.65 -16.45 -15.90
C PHE A 15 4.13 -14.99 -15.91
N GLU A 16 2.84 -14.83 -15.72
CA GLU A 16 2.35 -13.58 -15.20
C GLU A 16 2.82 -13.50 -13.74
N TYR A 17 3.75 -12.60 -13.48
CA TYR A 17 4.04 -12.19 -12.11
C TYR A 17 2.73 -11.71 -11.51
N ALA A 18 2.16 -12.47 -10.58
CA ALA A 18 0.96 -12.08 -9.88
C ALA A 18 1.24 -10.75 -9.16
N LYS A 19 0.84 -9.64 -9.78
CA LYS A 19 0.80 -8.33 -9.13
C LYS A 19 -0.12 -8.51 -7.92
N ALA A 20 0.33 -8.09 -6.74
CA ALA A 20 -0.53 -8.19 -5.57
C ALA A 20 -1.80 -7.38 -5.83
N GLU A 21 -2.98 -8.03 -5.83
CA GLU A 21 -4.28 -7.45 -6.21
C GLU A 21 -4.64 -6.18 -5.44
N TYR A 22 -4.08 -5.98 -4.24
CA TYR A 22 -4.30 -4.78 -3.43
C TYR A 22 -3.39 -3.60 -3.82
N ARG A 23 -2.53 -3.76 -4.83
CA ARG A 23 -1.64 -2.72 -5.35
C ARG A 23 -2.17 -2.23 -6.68
N GLU A 24 -2.75 -1.05 -6.67
CA GLU A 24 -3.31 -0.41 -7.85
C GLU A 24 -2.54 0.86 -8.21
N GLU A 25 -2.59 1.22 -9.48
CA GLU A 25 -2.15 2.51 -9.97
C GLU A 25 -3.39 3.36 -10.16
N SER A 26 -3.52 4.42 -9.38
CA SER A 26 -4.55 5.42 -9.63
C SER A 26 -4.25 6.11 -10.95
N ILE A 27 -5.24 6.19 -11.83
CA ILE A 27 -5.11 6.82 -13.15
C ILE A 27 -5.02 8.34 -12.99
N ASP A 28 -5.83 8.89 -12.13
CA ASP A 28 -5.98 10.34 -11.89
C ASP A 28 -5.34 10.82 -10.60
N ARG A 29 -4.90 9.89 -9.74
CA ARG A 29 -4.32 10.18 -8.41
C ARG A 29 -5.19 11.06 -7.53
N ASP A 30 -6.50 10.89 -7.64
CA ASP A 30 -7.47 11.52 -6.75
C ASP A 30 -7.68 10.64 -5.50
N TYR A 31 -6.84 10.88 -4.49
CA TYR A 31 -6.89 10.10 -3.24
C TYR A 31 -8.14 10.38 -2.42
N GLN A 32 -8.77 11.57 -2.57
CA GLN A 32 -10.03 11.86 -1.91
C GLN A 32 -11.15 10.98 -2.47
N SER A 33 -11.34 10.98 -3.78
CA SER A 33 -12.34 10.14 -4.45
C SER A 33 -12.11 8.65 -4.20
N GLU A 34 -10.84 8.21 -4.14
CA GLU A 34 -10.50 6.82 -3.82
C GLU A 34 -10.94 6.43 -2.40
N ILE A 35 -10.69 7.29 -1.42
CA ILE A 35 -11.13 7.04 -0.03
C ILE A 35 -12.66 6.92 0.04
N GLU A 36 -13.38 7.81 -0.62
CA GLU A 36 -14.85 7.80 -0.67
C GLU A 36 -15.38 6.50 -1.32
N ALA A 37 -14.80 6.08 -2.45
CA ALA A 37 -15.17 4.85 -3.13
C ALA A 37 -14.91 3.61 -2.26
N LEU A 38 -13.72 3.53 -1.65
CA LEU A 38 -13.32 2.41 -0.81
C LEU A 38 -14.12 2.30 0.49
N ALA A 39 -14.61 3.43 1.03
CA ALA A 39 -15.50 3.43 2.18
C ALA A 39 -16.79 2.65 1.89
N GLY A 40 -17.35 2.77 0.68
CA GLY A 40 -18.49 1.99 0.19
C GLY A 40 -18.20 0.49 0.10
N GLU A 41 -16.97 0.12 -0.26
CA GLU A 41 -16.51 -1.27 -0.37
C GLU A 41 -16.05 -1.88 0.97
N LYS A 42 -16.05 -1.12 2.05
CA LYS A 42 -15.48 -1.49 3.37
C LYS A 42 -13.98 -1.78 3.33
N LYS A 43 -13.27 -1.17 2.39
CA LYS A 43 -11.82 -1.17 2.30
C LYS A 43 -11.22 0.15 2.78
N PHE A 44 -9.90 0.16 2.94
CA PHE A 44 -9.10 1.31 3.37
C PHE A 44 -8.03 1.64 2.34
N LEU A 45 -7.67 2.91 2.22
CA LEU A 45 -6.53 3.33 1.40
C LEU A 45 -5.23 3.24 2.20
N VAL A 46 -4.18 2.73 1.54
CA VAL A 46 -2.79 2.84 2.02
C VAL A 46 -1.97 3.56 0.97
N LEU A 47 -1.35 4.67 1.32
CA LEU A 47 -0.37 5.31 0.46
C LEU A 47 1.04 4.85 0.84
N PHE A 48 1.74 4.29 -0.14
CA PHE A 48 3.13 3.90 -0.05
C PHE A 48 4.01 4.98 -0.68
N PHE A 49 4.60 5.80 0.16
CA PHE A 49 5.56 6.81 -0.27
C PHE A 49 6.93 6.19 -0.51
N ASN A 50 7.40 6.34 -1.74
CA ASN A 50 8.67 5.79 -2.20
C ASN A 50 9.49 6.85 -2.95
N GLN A 51 10.65 6.47 -3.46
CA GLN A 51 11.46 7.26 -4.41
C GLN A 51 12.34 6.32 -5.24
N ALA A 52 12.81 6.80 -6.38
CA ALA A 52 13.79 6.09 -7.18
C ALA A 52 15.06 5.78 -6.37
N GLY A 53 15.62 4.58 -6.53
CA GLY A 53 16.83 4.14 -5.84
C GLY A 53 16.64 3.89 -4.33
N CYS A 54 15.44 3.55 -3.87
CA CYS A 54 15.16 3.21 -2.47
C CYS A 54 15.24 1.69 -2.24
N PRO A 55 16.36 1.15 -1.70
CA PRO A 55 16.53 -0.31 -1.54
C PRO A 55 15.51 -0.94 -0.60
N TYR A 56 15.09 -0.20 0.45
CA TYR A 56 14.09 -0.69 1.39
C TYR A 56 12.68 -0.69 0.78
N CYS A 57 12.39 0.20 -0.17
CA CYS A 57 11.13 0.17 -0.93
C CYS A 57 11.07 -1.09 -1.79
N ASP A 58 12.16 -1.41 -2.50
CA ASP A 58 12.26 -2.62 -3.32
C ASP A 58 12.17 -3.88 -2.44
N LYS A 59 12.79 -3.86 -1.26
CA LYS A 59 12.68 -4.94 -0.28
C LYS A 59 11.24 -5.12 0.22
N MET A 60 10.50 -4.02 0.44
CA MET A 60 9.06 -4.10 0.78
C MET A 60 8.27 -4.79 -0.34
N ARG A 61 8.45 -4.35 -1.60
CA ARG A 61 7.75 -4.94 -2.75
C ARG A 61 8.05 -6.42 -2.92
N ALA A 62 9.35 -6.79 -2.87
CA ALA A 62 9.79 -8.15 -3.18
C ALA A 62 9.53 -9.16 -2.05
N ARG A 63 9.63 -8.75 -0.79
CA ARG A 63 9.65 -9.68 0.35
C ARG A 63 8.46 -9.57 1.29
N VAL A 64 7.80 -8.41 1.34
CA VAL A 64 6.72 -8.18 2.29
C VAL A 64 5.37 -8.23 1.59
N HIS A 65 5.19 -7.41 0.56
CA HIS A 65 3.92 -7.31 -0.17
C HIS A 65 3.55 -8.64 -0.86
N ALA A 66 4.54 -9.40 -1.32
CA ALA A 66 4.34 -10.71 -1.96
C ALA A 66 4.13 -11.87 -0.97
N THR A 67 4.21 -11.63 0.35
CA THR A 67 4.00 -12.69 1.35
C THR A 67 2.54 -13.15 1.32
N PRO A 68 2.24 -14.46 1.18
CA PRO A 68 0.87 -14.95 1.01
C PRO A 68 -0.10 -14.50 2.12
N LYS A 69 0.34 -14.47 3.38
CA LYS A 69 -0.46 -13.99 4.50
C LYS A 69 -0.79 -12.50 4.40
N VAL A 70 0.19 -11.67 3.99
CA VAL A 70 0.01 -10.23 3.76
C VAL A 70 -0.92 -10.02 2.58
N MET A 71 -0.61 -10.64 1.44
CA MET A 71 -1.42 -10.55 0.23
C MET A 71 -2.90 -10.86 0.49
N LYS A 72 -3.18 -12.02 1.09
CA LYS A 72 -4.56 -12.45 1.40
C LYS A 72 -5.30 -11.44 2.28
N TYR A 73 -4.62 -10.87 3.28
CA TYR A 73 -5.24 -9.93 4.20
C TYR A 73 -5.46 -8.56 3.55
N TYR A 74 -4.42 -8.04 2.87
CA TYR A 74 -4.47 -6.72 2.26
C TYR A 74 -5.43 -6.66 1.07
N THR A 75 -5.47 -7.66 0.20
CA THR A 75 -6.46 -7.75 -0.92
C THR A 75 -7.90 -7.64 -0.41
N LYS A 76 -8.18 -8.22 0.75
CA LYS A 76 -9.53 -8.17 1.34
C LYS A 76 -9.88 -6.81 1.92
N HIS A 77 -8.92 -6.09 2.49
CA HIS A 77 -9.20 -4.94 3.35
C HIS A 77 -8.62 -3.62 2.85
N PHE A 78 -7.74 -3.63 1.86
CA PHE A 78 -7.00 -2.44 1.43
C PHE A 78 -6.90 -2.35 -0.09
N ILE A 79 -6.75 -1.12 -0.54
CA ILE A 79 -6.07 -0.77 -1.80
C ILE A 79 -4.82 0.01 -1.43
N MET A 80 -3.70 -0.32 -2.06
CA MET A 80 -2.44 0.38 -1.88
C MET A 80 -2.05 1.10 -3.17
N MET A 81 -1.82 2.39 -3.06
CA MET A 81 -1.31 3.23 -4.13
C MET A 81 0.07 3.75 -3.79
N GLU A 82 0.91 3.95 -4.81
CA GLU A 82 2.27 4.46 -4.62
C GLU A 82 2.34 5.95 -4.96
N SER A 83 3.15 6.70 -4.22
CA SER A 83 3.43 8.10 -4.46
C SER A 83 4.94 8.36 -4.35
N ASP A 84 5.54 9.01 -5.35
CA ASP A 84 6.97 9.34 -5.33
C ASP A 84 7.18 10.67 -4.58
N ILE A 85 7.95 10.66 -3.50
CA ILE A 85 8.21 11.87 -2.70
C ILE A 85 8.97 12.97 -3.48
N LYS A 86 9.47 12.65 -4.67
CA LYS A 86 10.13 13.59 -5.60
C LYS A 86 9.33 13.78 -6.89
N GLY A 87 8.17 13.13 -6.99
CA GLY A 87 7.33 13.12 -8.18
C GLY A 87 6.71 14.48 -8.49
N ASN A 88 6.46 14.72 -9.76
CA ASN A 88 5.82 15.94 -10.27
C ASN A 88 4.41 15.70 -10.81
N LEU A 89 3.88 14.47 -10.68
CA LEU A 89 2.53 14.19 -11.12
C LEU A 89 1.54 14.88 -10.19
N GLN A 90 0.46 15.39 -10.78
CA GLN A 90 -0.61 16.04 -10.01
C GLN A 90 -1.36 14.98 -9.18
N VAL A 91 -1.71 15.35 -7.97
CA VAL A 91 -2.52 14.55 -7.05
C VAL A 91 -3.63 15.42 -6.46
N VAL A 92 -4.77 14.82 -6.14
CA VAL A 92 -5.76 15.38 -5.23
C VAL A 92 -5.55 14.68 -3.87
N MET A 93 -5.20 15.46 -2.87
CA MET A 93 -4.91 14.96 -1.52
C MET A 93 -6.21 14.55 -0.81
N PRO A 94 -6.14 13.75 0.28
CA PRO A 94 -7.35 13.30 0.99
C PRO A 94 -8.27 14.42 1.50
N ASP A 95 -7.75 15.61 1.70
CA ASP A 95 -8.52 16.81 2.10
C ASP A 95 -9.04 17.64 0.91
N GLY A 96 -8.86 17.15 -0.33
CA GLY A 96 -9.23 17.83 -1.57
C GLY A 96 -8.21 18.85 -2.09
N THR A 97 -7.10 19.08 -1.39
CA THR A 97 -6.05 19.98 -1.87
C THR A 97 -5.37 19.41 -3.12
N ILE A 98 -5.17 20.24 -4.14
CA ILE A 98 -4.49 19.87 -5.39
C ILE A 98 -3.03 20.31 -5.34
N GLY A 99 -2.13 19.41 -5.66
CA GLY A 99 -0.70 19.67 -5.71
C GLY A 99 0.05 18.60 -6.48
N THR A 100 1.39 18.58 -6.35
CA THR A 100 2.21 17.47 -6.87
C THR A 100 2.46 16.43 -5.79
N GLU A 101 2.84 15.21 -6.19
CA GLU A 101 3.27 14.15 -5.25
C GLU A 101 4.35 14.65 -4.28
N ARG A 102 5.30 15.47 -4.80
CA ARG A 102 6.35 16.10 -3.98
C ARG A 102 5.80 17.11 -2.99
N ASP A 103 4.80 17.90 -3.37
CA ASP A 103 4.21 18.90 -2.47
C ASP A 103 3.42 18.20 -1.37
N PHE A 104 2.69 17.14 -1.72
CA PHE A 104 2.02 16.28 -0.75
C PHE A 104 3.00 15.62 0.24
N ALA A 105 4.11 15.06 -0.26
CA ALA A 105 5.15 14.50 0.61
C ALA A 105 5.77 15.56 1.55
N LYS A 106 5.96 16.82 1.08
CA LYS A 106 6.44 17.94 1.92
C LYS A 106 5.43 18.30 3.00
N GLU A 107 4.16 18.43 2.65
CA GLU A 107 3.08 18.73 3.57
C GLU A 107 3.02 17.70 4.70
N LEU A 108 3.09 16.42 4.34
CA LEU A 108 3.15 15.31 5.29
C LEU A 108 4.52 15.16 5.98
N ARG A 109 5.48 16.06 5.71
CA ARG A 109 6.84 16.03 6.26
C ARG A 109 7.56 14.69 6.07
N ILE A 110 7.38 14.07 4.90
CA ILE A 110 8.04 12.83 4.54
C ILE A 110 9.44 13.15 4.02
N ARG A 111 10.48 12.72 4.76
CA ARG A 111 11.89 12.99 4.45
C ARG A 111 12.71 11.75 4.14
N ALA A 112 12.14 10.57 4.36
CA ALA A 112 12.78 9.28 4.14
C ALA A 112 11.75 8.28 3.64
N THR A 113 12.18 7.25 2.92
CA THR A 113 11.32 6.19 2.36
C THR A 113 11.83 4.81 2.77
N PRO A 114 10.96 3.82 2.87
CA PRO A 114 9.50 3.86 2.65
C PRO A 114 8.74 4.53 3.80
N VAL A 115 7.60 5.16 3.49
CA VAL A 115 6.60 5.54 4.47
C VAL A 115 5.27 4.97 4.01
N PHE A 116 4.49 4.43 4.96
CA PHE A 116 3.12 3.99 4.71
C PHE A 116 2.18 4.83 5.55
N ILE A 117 1.17 5.40 4.91
CA ILE A 117 0.08 6.09 5.59
C ILE A 117 -1.20 5.35 5.27
N PHE A 118 -1.86 4.89 6.32
CA PHE A 118 -3.17 4.25 6.27
C PHE A 118 -4.20 5.31 6.56
N TYR A 119 -5.18 5.42 5.69
CA TYR A 119 -6.31 6.34 5.88
C TYR A 119 -7.54 5.57 6.33
N ASP A 120 -8.29 6.17 7.25
CA ASP A 120 -9.62 5.68 7.61
C ASP A 120 -10.66 6.10 6.54
N LYS A 121 -11.91 5.75 6.77
CA LYS A 121 -13.01 6.02 5.84
C LYS A 121 -13.38 7.49 5.71
N ASP A 122 -12.94 8.30 6.64
CA ASP A 122 -13.19 9.74 6.68
C ASP A 122 -11.98 10.53 6.15
N GLY A 123 -10.96 9.84 5.63
CA GLY A 123 -9.73 10.44 5.09
C GLY A 123 -8.71 10.86 6.16
N ASN A 124 -8.93 10.51 7.42
CA ASN A 124 -7.96 10.81 8.47
C ASN A 124 -6.85 9.77 8.50
N THR A 125 -5.66 10.17 8.95
CA THR A 125 -4.54 9.23 9.14
C THR A 125 -4.83 8.28 10.31
N ALA A 126 -5.12 7.02 9.99
CA ALA A 126 -5.30 5.95 10.98
C ALA A 126 -3.97 5.42 11.53
N LEU A 127 -2.96 5.32 10.66
CA LEU A 127 -1.60 4.88 11.04
C LEU A 127 -0.58 5.44 10.06
N ARG A 128 0.54 5.90 10.60
CA ARG A 128 1.75 6.20 9.83
C ARG A 128 2.91 5.35 10.31
N THR A 129 3.61 4.70 9.37
CA THR A 129 4.85 3.98 9.65
C THR A 129 5.97 4.49 8.76
N THR A 130 7.19 4.49 9.28
CA THR A 130 8.38 4.93 8.55
C THR A 130 9.45 3.86 8.60
N GLY A 131 10.06 3.59 7.45
CA GLY A 131 11.09 2.58 7.30
C GLY A 131 10.54 1.20 6.96
N PHE A 132 11.46 0.24 6.87
CA PHE A 132 11.14 -1.15 6.54
C PHE A 132 10.39 -1.83 7.68
N LEU A 133 9.27 -2.46 7.35
CA LEU A 133 8.57 -3.41 8.21
C LEU A 133 8.73 -4.82 7.64
N ASP A 134 9.01 -5.80 8.50
CA ASP A 134 8.92 -7.20 8.11
C ASP A 134 7.45 -7.60 7.85
N SER A 135 7.25 -8.76 7.25
CA SER A 135 5.91 -9.23 6.86
C SER A 135 4.96 -9.41 8.05
N HIS A 136 5.49 -9.76 9.24
CA HIS A 136 4.68 -9.88 10.44
C HIS A 136 4.19 -8.51 10.93
N LYS A 137 5.10 -7.55 11.06
CA LYS A 137 4.74 -6.18 11.49
C LYS A 137 3.85 -5.48 10.49
N PHE A 138 4.10 -5.67 9.19
CA PHE A 138 3.25 -5.10 8.14
C PHE A 138 1.83 -5.70 8.17
N TYR A 139 1.72 -7.02 8.37
CA TYR A 139 0.42 -7.66 8.59
C TYR A 139 -0.30 -7.09 9.82
N LEU A 140 0.41 -6.90 10.94
CA LEU A 140 -0.15 -6.30 12.15
C LEU A 140 -0.51 -4.82 11.97
N ALA A 141 0.19 -4.07 11.12
CA ALA A 141 -0.20 -2.71 10.77
C ALA A 141 -1.58 -2.67 10.11
N GLY A 142 -1.83 -3.57 9.15
CA GLY A 142 -3.15 -3.73 8.56
C GLY A 142 -4.21 -4.11 9.59
N LYS A 143 -3.93 -5.07 10.47
CA LYS A 143 -4.86 -5.47 11.54
C LYS A 143 -5.20 -4.31 12.48
N TYR A 144 -4.20 -3.56 12.92
CA TYR A 144 -4.38 -2.40 13.79
C TYR A 144 -5.40 -1.40 13.25
N VAL A 145 -5.37 -1.17 11.93
CA VAL A 145 -6.32 -0.26 11.26
C VAL A 145 -7.69 -0.91 11.09
N VAL A 146 -7.75 -2.12 10.55
CA VAL A 146 -9.03 -2.82 10.26
C VAL A 146 -9.84 -3.12 11.52
N GLU A 147 -9.16 -3.45 12.62
CA GLU A 147 -9.78 -3.72 13.93
C GLU A 147 -10.14 -2.44 14.69
N GLY A 148 -9.88 -1.26 14.11
CA GLY A 148 -10.22 0.02 14.72
C GLY A 148 -9.40 0.36 15.95
N VAL A 149 -8.26 -0.31 16.20
CA VAL A 149 -7.42 -0.06 17.37
C VAL A 149 -6.88 1.37 17.37
N HIS A 150 -6.66 1.95 16.17
CA HIS A 150 -6.25 3.35 15.99
C HIS A 150 -7.25 4.36 16.60
N ASN A 151 -8.51 4.00 16.76
CA ASN A 151 -9.54 4.83 17.41
C ASN A 151 -9.51 4.75 18.94
N THR A 152 -8.56 3.99 19.49
CA THR A 152 -8.37 3.86 20.94
C THR A 152 -7.10 4.59 21.39
N ASN A 153 -6.85 4.64 22.71
CA ASN A 153 -5.61 5.20 23.24
C ASN A 153 -4.39 4.27 23.09
N LYS A 154 -4.53 3.10 22.43
CA LYS A 154 -3.43 2.16 22.23
C LYS A 154 -2.61 2.54 21.02
N SER A 155 -1.34 2.93 21.22
CA SER A 155 -0.42 3.17 20.12
C SER A 155 -0.08 1.88 19.36
N PHE A 156 0.33 2.01 18.08
CA PHE A 156 0.76 0.85 17.29
C PHE A 156 1.95 0.12 17.91
N PHE A 157 2.88 0.85 18.53
CA PHE A 157 4.01 0.23 19.25
C PHE A 157 3.51 -0.67 20.40
N LYS A 158 2.58 -0.19 21.21
CA LYS A 158 1.99 -0.99 22.30
C LYS A 158 1.20 -2.18 21.75
N TYR A 159 0.47 -1.98 20.66
CA TYR A 159 -0.24 -3.07 20.00
C TYR A 159 0.71 -4.18 19.54
N LEU A 160 1.87 -3.82 18.94
CA LEU A 160 2.89 -4.79 18.55
C LEU A 160 3.45 -5.58 19.74
N GLN A 161 3.68 -4.93 20.88
CA GLN A 161 4.15 -5.60 22.09
C GLN A 161 3.17 -6.65 22.61
N ASP A 162 1.87 -6.37 22.52
CA ASP A 162 0.81 -7.25 23.01
C ASP A 162 0.56 -8.44 22.04
N GLN A 163 1.15 -8.45 20.84
CA GLN A 163 1.04 -9.53 19.85
C GLN A 163 2.26 -10.48 19.86
N ASN A 164 3.29 -10.20 20.65
CA ASN A 164 4.45 -11.06 20.88
C ASN A 164 4.22 -11.90 22.12
#